data_7371ab2c8affd15f78d86aa0a58499e4
#
_entry.id   7371ab2c8affd15f78d86aa0a58499e4
#
_cell.length_a   1.000
_cell.length_b   1.000
_cell.length_c   1.000
_cell.angle_alpha   90.00
_cell.angle_beta   90.00
_cell.angle_gamma   90.00
#
_symmetry.space_group_name_H-M   'P 1'
#
loop_
_entity.id
_entity.type
_entity.pdbx_description
1 polymer ?
#
loop_
_entity_poly.entity_id
_entity_poly.type
_entity_poly.pdbx_seq_one_letter_code
_entity_poly.pdbx_strand_id
1 'polypeptide(L)'
;MTEYRLLIDGKLVHGDMTMAVVNPATEQVLAQAPRASREQLDTAVAAAKAAFPAWAARPINDRRALILRIADQLEARAEEFARLLTQEQGKPLPEAQAEIAYTCAFIRHLAGYDLPVKVIEDNDNRLVRQFRKPLGVVGAIIPWNFPVLIVAFKLPLALLAGNTMVVKPAPTTPLTTLKLGEIIAEILPPGVVNIVTDQNDLGPALTAHPDVAKISFTGSTATGQKIMASAASTIKRLTLELGGNDAAIVLPGADPAKVAPGLFAGAFMNAGQVCLAIKRAYVHGSIYDEVCARLAELAEAAVVGDGLQQGTTIGPLQNRMQFDKVKGLLDSARADGRIIAGGTLPDGPGYFIRPTIVADVADGHRIVDEEQFGPILPVIRFDDVEAAVASANGLDLGLGGSVWGEDHDLARSVAERIDSGTVWINKHLDFGPNIPFGGAKQSGLGVEFAEEGLAEFTQVRIVNEAR
;
A
#
# COMPACT_ATOMS: atom_id res chain seq x y z
N MET A 1 6.90 6.79 -29.46
CA MET A 1 6.83 6.96 -27.99
C MET A 1 5.38 6.78 -27.59
N THR A 2 5.10 5.99 -26.57
CA THR A 2 3.73 5.83 -26.02
C THR A 2 3.30 7.17 -25.44
N GLU A 3 2.14 7.65 -25.84
CA GLU A 3 1.56 8.88 -25.32
C GLU A 3 0.65 8.56 -24.14
N TYR A 4 0.91 9.13 -22.96
CA TYR A 4 0.08 8.96 -21.77
C TYR A 4 -0.90 10.13 -21.64
N ARG A 5 -2.11 9.85 -21.15
CA ARG A 5 -3.20 10.83 -21.03
C ARG A 5 -3.92 10.73 -19.70
N LEU A 6 -4.45 11.84 -19.21
CA LEU A 6 -5.37 11.89 -18.09
C LEU A 6 -6.71 11.25 -18.51
N LEU A 7 -7.43 10.69 -17.56
CA LEU A 7 -8.81 10.27 -17.79
C LEU A 7 -9.75 11.27 -17.08
N ILE A 8 -10.50 12.05 -17.87
CA ILE A 8 -11.46 13.02 -17.33
C ILE A 8 -12.78 12.87 -18.13
N ASP A 9 -13.88 12.65 -17.41
CA ASP A 9 -15.23 12.51 -17.98
C ASP A 9 -15.30 11.46 -19.11
N GLY A 10 -14.66 10.30 -18.89
CA GLY A 10 -14.60 9.20 -19.85
C GLY A 10 -13.73 9.45 -21.07
N LYS A 11 -12.99 10.56 -21.13
CA LYS A 11 -12.12 10.95 -22.25
C LYS A 11 -10.65 10.90 -21.81
N LEU A 12 -9.81 10.40 -22.70
CA LEU A 12 -8.37 10.48 -22.58
C LEU A 12 -7.91 11.85 -23.08
N VAL A 13 -7.44 12.72 -22.17
CA VAL A 13 -7.08 14.11 -22.48
C VAL A 13 -5.62 14.39 -22.14
N HIS A 14 -5.04 15.39 -22.77
CA HIS A 14 -3.71 15.89 -22.41
C HIS A 14 -3.76 16.60 -21.05
N GLY A 15 -2.64 16.59 -20.34
CA GLY A 15 -2.44 17.51 -19.22
C GLY A 15 -2.13 18.92 -19.75
N ASP A 16 -2.51 19.95 -19.01
CA ASP A 16 -2.13 21.32 -19.32
C ASP A 16 -0.61 21.53 -19.21
N MET A 17 0.05 20.60 -18.49
CA MET A 17 1.50 20.54 -18.30
C MET A 17 1.99 19.10 -18.50
N THR A 18 3.31 18.92 -18.47
CA THR A 18 3.96 17.59 -18.46
C THR A 18 4.95 17.47 -17.32
N MET A 19 5.29 16.24 -16.96
CA MET A 19 6.31 15.92 -15.99
C MET A 19 7.11 14.69 -16.40
N ALA A 20 8.42 14.72 -16.12
CA ALA A 20 9.29 13.59 -16.40
C ALA A 20 9.08 12.47 -15.39
N VAL A 21 8.93 11.23 -15.86
CA VAL A 21 8.97 10.01 -15.08
C VAL A 21 10.31 9.35 -15.31
N VAL A 22 11.04 9.06 -14.23
CA VAL A 22 12.41 8.54 -14.28
C VAL A 22 12.39 7.05 -14.03
N ASN A 23 13.16 6.30 -14.81
CA ASN A 23 13.47 4.90 -14.50
C ASN A 23 14.50 4.85 -13.38
N PRO A 24 14.17 4.31 -12.19
CA PRO A 24 15.06 4.31 -11.03
C PRO A 24 16.31 3.43 -11.20
N ALA A 25 16.30 2.49 -12.14
CA ALA A 25 17.46 1.64 -12.43
C ALA A 25 18.53 2.35 -13.26
N THR A 26 18.15 3.36 -14.06
CA THR A 26 19.07 4.04 -15.00
C THR A 26 19.20 5.53 -14.73
N GLU A 27 18.35 6.12 -13.90
CA GLU A 27 18.18 7.56 -13.66
C GLU A 27 17.80 8.36 -14.92
N GLN A 28 17.42 7.68 -15.99
CA GLN A 28 17.02 8.31 -17.25
C GLN A 28 15.51 8.54 -17.28
N VAL A 29 15.09 9.56 -18.03
CA VAL A 29 13.67 9.83 -18.28
C VAL A 29 13.08 8.69 -19.10
N LEU A 30 12.13 7.96 -18.52
CA LEU A 30 11.39 6.88 -19.16
C LEU A 30 10.31 7.43 -20.11
N ALA A 31 9.57 8.43 -19.64
CA ALA A 31 8.49 9.06 -20.39
C ALA A 31 8.18 10.47 -19.86
N GLN A 32 7.46 11.23 -20.68
CA GLN A 32 6.78 12.45 -20.24
C GLN A 32 5.32 12.07 -19.91
N ALA A 33 4.94 12.21 -18.66
CA ALA A 33 3.55 12.02 -18.21
C ALA A 33 2.77 13.35 -18.33
N PRO A 34 1.46 13.31 -18.62
CA PRO A 34 0.63 14.51 -18.47
C PRO A 34 0.62 14.96 -17.02
N ARG A 35 0.57 16.26 -16.78
CA ARG A 35 0.37 16.89 -15.47
C ARG A 35 -0.86 17.77 -15.53
N ALA A 36 -1.84 17.49 -14.67
CA ALA A 36 -3.07 18.24 -14.60
C ALA A 36 -2.86 19.62 -13.99
N SER A 37 -3.65 20.59 -14.43
CA SER A 37 -3.85 21.86 -13.74
C SER A 37 -4.91 21.74 -12.65
N ARG A 38 -5.07 22.80 -11.86
CA ARG A 38 -6.14 22.91 -10.88
C ARG A 38 -7.51 22.82 -11.56
N GLU A 39 -7.68 23.47 -12.69
CA GLU A 39 -8.92 23.50 -13.48
C GLU A 39 -9.27 22.10 -14.00
N GLN A 40 -8.28 21.31 -14.40
CA GLN A 40 -8.49 19.92 -14.80
C GLN A 40 -8.90 19.03 -13.62
N LEU A 41 -8.32 19.25 -12.43
CA LEU A 41 -8.76 18.58 -11.21
C LEU A 41 -10.22 18.94 -10.88
N ASP A 42 -10.59 20.22 -10.90
CA ASP A 42 -11.94 20.68 -10.60
C ASP A 42 -12.94 20.12 -11.64
N THR A 43 -12.54 20.00 -12.92
CA THR A 43 -13.31 19.37 -13.99
C THR A 43 -13.52 17.88 -13.70
N ALA A 44 -12.49 17.16 -13.27
CA ALA A 44 -12.58 15.75 -12.92
C ALA A 44 -13.51 15.49 -11.73
N VAL A 45 -13.46 16.34 -10.70
CA VAL A 45 -14.37 16.26 -9.55
C VAL A 45 -15.81 16.59 -9.96
N ALA A 46 -16.01 17.61 -10.81
CA ALA A 46 -17.34 17.97 -11.32
C ALA A 46 -17.95 16.84 -12.17
N ALA A 47 -17.16 16.19 -13.03
CA ALA A 47 -17.58 15.02 -13.81
C ALA A 47 -17.97 13.85 -12.90
N ALA A 48 -17.16 13.55 -11.87
CA ALA A 48 -17.45 12.53 -10.87
C ALA A 48 -18.76 12.83 -10.12
N LYS A 49 -18.98 14.08 -9.71
CA LYS A 49 -20.22 14.52 -9.04
C LYS A 49 -21.44 14.39 -9.96
N ALA A 50 -21.31 14.74 -11.22
CA ALA A 50 -22.41 14.64 -12.20
C ALA A 50 -22.79 13.19 -12.50
N ALA A 51 -21.79 12.28 -12.59
CA ALA A 51 -22.02 10.85 -12.85
C ALA A 51 -22.59 10.10 -11.63
N PHE A 52 -22.39 10.60 -10.42
CA PHE A 52 -22.71 9.91 -9.17
C PHE A 52 -24.18 9.46 -9.06
N PRO A 53 -25.23 10.28 -9.33
CA PRO A 53 -26.60 9.84 -9.15
C PRO A 53 -26.98 8.64 -10.02
N ALA A 54 -26.56 8.66 -11.29
CA ALA A 54 -26.84 7.57 -12.23
C ALA A 54 -26.06 6.29 -11.86
N TRP A 55 -24.80 6.42 -11.43
CA TRP A 55 -24.00 5.30 -11.00
C TRP A 55 -24.52 4.68 -9.70
N ALA A 56 -24.87 5.49 -8.71
CA ALA A 56 -25.43 5.04 -7.43
C ALA A 56 -26.79 4.34 -7.59
N ALA A 57 -27.59 4.74 -8.58
CA ALA A 57 -28.88 4.12 -8.89
C ALA A 57 -28.75 2.80 -9.67
N ARG A 58 -27.61 2.53 -10.29
CA ARG A 58 -27.38 1.30 -11.07
C ARG A 58 -27.41 0.08 -10.14
N PRO A 59 -28.05 -1.04 -10.52
CA PRO A 59 -28.04 -2.29 -9.74
C PRO A 59 -26.61 -2.73 -9.40
N ILE A 60 -26.40 -3.28 -8.20
CA ILE A 60 -25.06 -3.71 -7.75
C ILE A 60 -24.44 -4.75 -8.69
N ASN A 61 -25.25 -5.67 -9.23
CA ASN A 61 -24.77 -6.67 -10.18
C ASN A 61 -24.26 -6.07 -11.50
N ASP A 62 -24.88 -4.98 -11.97
CA ASP A 62 -24.42 -4.29 -13.18
C ASP A 62 -23.10 -3.54 -12.91
N ARG A 63 -22.94 -2.95 -11.72
CA ARG A 63 -21.67 -2.35 -11.30
C ARG A 63 -20.58 -3.43 -11.19
N ARG A 64 -20.88 -4.55 -10.53
CA ARG A 64 -20.00 -5.73 -10.41
C ARG A 64 -19.51 -6.21 -11.77
N ALA A 65 -20.42 -6.40 -12.73
CA ALA A 65 -20.07 -6.86 -14.06
C ALA A 65 -19.06 -5.94 -14.75
N LEU A 66 -19.21 -4.62 -14.62
CA LEU A 66 -18.26 -3.65 -15.18
C LEU A 66 -16.90 -3.68 -14.44
N ILE A 67 -16.90 -3.83 -13.12
CA ILE A 67 -15.66 -3.94 -12.32
C ILE A 67 -14.88 -5.21 -12.72
N LEU A 68 -15.56 -6.34 -12.90
CA LEU A 68 -14.92 -7.60 -13.32
C LEU A 68 -14.29 -7.49 -14.71
N ARG A 69 -14.91 -6.77 -15.65
CA ARG A 69 -14.34 -6.52 -16.97
C ARG A 69 -13.01 -5.74 -16.91
N ILE A 70 -12.83 -4.86 -15.91
CA ILE A 70 -11.54 -4.16 -15.71
C ILE A 70 -10.44 -5.19 -15.39
N ALA A 71 -10.72 -6.16 -14.49
CA ALA A 71 -9.77 -7.22 -14.18
C ALA A 71 -9.43 -8.09 -15.39
N ASP A 72 -10.44 -8.44 -16.20
CA ASP A 72 -10.25 -9.27 -17.40
C ASP A 72 -9.38 -8.57 -18.44
N GLN A 73 -9.58 -7.27 -18.67
CA GLN A 73 -8.77 -6.48 -19.60
C GLN A 73 -7.35 -6.21 -19.09
N LEU A 74 -7.20 -6.02 -17.76
CA LEU A 74 -5.87 -5.89 -17.14
C LEU A 74 -5.08 -7.19 -17.27
N GLU A 75 -5.70 -8.35 -16.99
CA GLU A 75 -5.08 -9.67 -17.12
C GLU A 75 -4.67 -9.97 -18.54
N ALA A 76 -5.51 -9.61 -19.53
CA ALA A 76 -5.17 -9.77 -20.96
C ALA A 76 -3.96 -8.94 -21.38
N ARG A 77 -3.60 -7.90 -20.65
CA ARG A 77 -2.44 -7.01 -20.91
C ARG A 77 -1.35 -7.14 -19.81
N ALA A 78 -1.36 -8.22 -19.01
CA ALA A 78 -0.53 -8.36 -17.81
C ALA A 78 0.97 -8.16 -18.07
N GLU A 79 1.51 -8.73 -19.15
CA GLU A 79 2.94 -8.59 -19.47
C GLU A 79 3.33 -7.15 -19.82
N GLU A 80 2.47 -6.43 -20.54
CA GLU A 80 2.67 -5.01 -20.85
C GLU A 80 2.73 -4.16 -19.58
N PHE A 81 1.78 -4.39 -18.66
CA PHE A 81 1.73 -3.69 -17.38
C PHE A 81 2.90 -4.04 -16.48
N ALA A 82 3.28 -5.31 -16.39
CA ALA A 82 4.40 -5.75 -15.56
C ALA A 82 5.73 -5.13 -16.01
N ARG A 83 6.00 -5.10 -17.32
CA ARG A 83 7.21 -4.47 -17.85
C ARG A 83 7.25 -2.97 -17.61
N LEU A 84 6.13 -2.28 -17.83
CA LEU A 84 6.02 -0.85 -17.54
C LEU A 84 6.20 -0.57 -16.06
N LEU A 85 5.60 -1.39 -15.19
CA LEU A 85 5.72 -1.28 -13.74
C LEU A 85 7.17 -1.46 -13.28
N THR A 86 7.88 -2.46 -13.80
CA THR A 86 9.32 -2.63 -13.52
C THR A 86 10.10 -1.38 -13.91
N GLN A 87 9.81 -0.78 -15.06
CA GLN A 87 10.54 0.39 -15.54
C GLN A 87 10.28 1.66 -14.75
N GLU A 88 9.04 1.90 -14.30
CA GLU A 88 8.72 3.13 -13.56
C GLU A 88 8.92 2.99 -12.05
N GLN A 89 8.73 1.78 -11.48
CA GLN A 89 8.82 1.57 -10.05
C GLN A 89 10.15 0.94 -9.61
N GLY A 90 10.74 0.09 -10.46
CA GLY A 90 12.06 -0.50 -10.23
C GLY A 90 12.05 -1.95 -9.75
N LYS A 91 10.94 -2.49 -9.24
CA LYS A 91 10.88 -3.89 -8.75
C LYS A 91 11.23 -4.90 -9.85
N PRO A 92 11.81 -6.06 -9.48
CA PRO A 92 12.08 -7.15 -10.44
C PRO A 92 10.82 -7.56 -11.21
N LEU A 93 10.99 -7.93 -12.48
CA LEU A 93 9.87 -8.32 -13.35
C LEU A 93 8.97 -9.42 -12.74
N PRO A 94 9.49 -10.46 -12.07
CA PRO A 94 8.63 -11.44 -11.39
C PRO A 94 7.75 -10.83 -10.29
N GLU A 95 8.26 -9.85 -9.53
CA GLU A 95 7.46 -9.14 -8.53
C GLU A 95 6.40 -8.24 -9.18
N ALA A 96 6.72 -7.59 -10.30
CA ALA A 96 5.77 -6.80 -11.08
C ALA A 96 4.66 -7.68 -11.67
N GLN A 97 5.00 -8.86 -12.21
CA GLN A 97 4.02 -9.84 -12.68
C GLN A 97 3.11 -10.32 -11.55
N ALA A 98 3.67 -10.58 -10.36
CA ALA A 98 2.90 -10.93 -9.19
C ALA A 98 1.96 -9.77 -8.77
N GLU A 99 2.41 -8.51 -8.79
CA GLU A 99 1.56 -7.36 -8.48
C GLU A 99 0.36 -7.28 -9.41
N ILE A 100 0.54 -7.47 -10.72
CA ILE A 100 -0.57 -7.44 -11.68
C ILE A 100 -1.54 -8.62 -11.44
N ALA A 101 -1.03 -9.82 -11.17
CA ALA A 101 -1.86 -10.97 -10.86
C ALA A 101 -2.67 -10.76 -9.55
N TYR A 102 -2.04 -10.24 -8.49
CA TYR A 102 -2.72 -9.88 -7.25
C TYR A 102 -3.76 -8.79 -7.47
N THR A 103 -3.45 -7.78 -8.29
CA THR A 103 -4.39 -6.71 -8.65
C THR A 103 -5.67 -7.29 -9.25
N CYS A 104 -5.55 -8.20 -10.23
CA CYS A 104 -6.71 -8.87 -10.85
C CYS A 104 -7.49 -9.71 -9.83
N ALA A 105 -6.79 -10.47 -8.98
CA ALA A 105 -7.40 -11.29 -7.93
C ALA A 105 -8.16 -10.43 -6.90
N PHE A 106 -7.58 -9.32 -6.45
CA PHE A 106 -8.23 -8.37 -5.53
C PHE A 106 -9.48 -7.76 -6.15
N ILE A 107 -9.41 -7.26 -7.40
CA ILE A 107 -10.58 -6.70 -8.09
C ILE A 107 -11.72 -7.73 -8.14
N ARG A 108 -11.43 -8.98 -8.53
CA ARG A 108 -12.44 -10.03 -8.65
C ARG A 108 -13.06 -10.38 -7.30
N HIS A 109 -12.24 -10.55 -6.28
CA HIS A 109 -12.74 -10.90 -4.95
C HIS A 109 -13.59 -9.78 -4.33
N LEU A 110 -13.06 -8.55 -4.32
CA LEU A 110 -13.74 -7.40 -3.72
C LEU A 110 -15.03 -7.04 -4.47
N ALA A 111 -15.10 -7.26 -5.78
CA ALA A 111 -16.35 -7.12 -6.55
C ALA A 111 -17.43 -8.13 -6.16
N GLY A 112 -17.06 -9.22 -5.48
CA GLY A 112 -17.97 -10.28 -5.04
C GLY A 112 -18.82 -9.92 -3.82
N TYR A 113 -18.48 -8.89 -3.06
CA TYR A 113 -19.23 -8.50 -1.86
C TYR A 113 -20.58 -7.90 -2.19
N ASP A 114 -21.48 -7.92 -1.19
CA ASP A 114 -22.84 -7.35 -1.28
C ASP A 114 -23.11 -6.33 -0.16
N LEU A 115 -24.16 -5.54 -0.36
CA LEU A 115 -24.66 -4.56 0.62
C LEU A 115 -26.11 -4.89 0.97
N PRO A 116 -26.37 -5.98 1.70
CA PRO A 116 -27.73 -6.41 2.02
C PRO A 116 -28.41 -5.40 2.95
N VAL A 117 -29.73 -5.30 2.81
CA VAL A 117 -30.58 -4.59 3.78
C VAL A 117 -30.66 -5.47 5.03
N LYS A 118 -30.22 -4.93 6.18
CA LYS A 118 -30.33 -5.63 7.46
C LYS A 118 -31.64 -5.25 8.14
N VAL A 119 -32.46 -6.23 8.46
CA VAL A 119 -33.61 -6.04 9.36
C VAL A 119 -33.07 -6.05 10.79
N ILE A 120 -33.25 -4.93 11.49
CA ILE A 120 -32.82 -4.76 12.88
C ILE A 120 -33.94 -5.24 13.80
N GLU A 121 -35.17 -4.87 13.48
CA GLU A 121 -36.35 -5.21 14.27
C GLU A 121 -37.56 -5.35 13.35
N ASP A 122 -38.37 -6.38 13.57
CA ASP A 122 -39.65 -6.61 12.89
C ASP A 122 -40.61 -7.21 13.91
N ASN A 123 -41.57 -6.39 14.37
CA ASN A 123 -42.60 -6.78 15.33
C ASN A 123 -43.90 -6.04 15.06
N ASP A 124 -44.90 -6.25 15.92
CA ASP A 124 -46.27 -5.71 15.76
C ASP A 124 -46.30 -4.17 15.77
N ASN A 125 -45.32 -3.50 16.33
CA ASN A 125 -45.27 -2.06 16.50
C ASN A 125 -44.45 -1.35 15.41
N ARG A 126 -43.41 -2.00 14.88
CA ARG A 126 -42.50 -1.37 13.93
C ARG A 126 -41.65 -2.36 13.12
N LEU A 127 -41.21 -1.89 11.95
CA LEU A 127 -40.17 -2.49 11.12
C LEU A 127 -39.00 -1.53 11.01
N VAL A 128 -37.81 -1.96 11.50
CA VAL A 128 -36.58 -1.16 11.44
C VAL A 128 -35.60 -1.82 10.49
N ARG A 129 -35.22 -1.11 9.43
CA ARG A 129 -34.27 -1.58 8.41
C ARG A 129 -33.06 -0.67 8.33
N GLN A 130 -31.89 -1.30 8.21
CA GLN A 130 -30.63 -0.62 7.96
C GLN A 130 -30.22 -0.78 6.51
N PHE A 131 -29.91 0.32 5.87
CA PHE A 131 -29.38 0.40 4.50
C PHE A 131 -27.94 0.94 4.56
N ARG A 132 -27.12 0.52 3.59
CA ARG A 132 -25.83 1.13 3.27
C ARG A 132 -25.98 2.00 2.04
N LYS A 133 -25.62 3.27 2.13
CA LYS A 133 -25.74 4.25 1.04
C LYS A 133 -24.35 4.75 0.63
N PRO A 134 -24.07 4.93 -0.68
CA PRO A 134 -22.81 5.54 -1.12
C PRO A 134 -22.65 6.95 -0.58
N LEU A 135 -21.39 7.38 -0.47
CA LEU A 135 -21.00 8.68 0.09
C LEU A 135 -21.06 9.80 -0.95
N GLY A 136 -20.66 9.52 -2.19
CA GLY A 136 -20.54 10.50 -3.27
C GLY A 136 -19.24 10.34 -4.05
N VAL A 137 -18.50 11.44 -4.24
CA VAL A 137 -17.19 11.42 -4.87
C VAL A 137 -16.10 10.99 -3.88
N VAL A 138 -15.29 10.02 -4.25
CA VAL A 138 -14.13 9.55 -3.49
C VAL A 138 -12.84 10.05 -4.14
N GLY A 139 -12.01 10.77 -3.39
CA GLY A 139 -10.63 11.07 -3.77
C GLY A 139 -9.71 9.94 -3.31
N ALA A 140 -9.09 9.23 -4.24
CA ALA A 140 -8.13 8.16 -3.96
C ALA A 140 -6.70 8.63 -4.28
N ILE A 141 -5.83 8.64 -3.27
CA ILE A 141 -4.44 9.07 -3.41
C ILE A 141 -3.54 7.85 -3.22
N ILE A 142 -2.79 7.52 -4.26
CA ILE A 142 -2.07 6.26 -4.42
C ILE A 142 -0.57 6.50 -4.26
N PRO A 143 0.16 5.68 -3.47
CA PRO A 143 1.59 5.76 -3.31
C PRO A 143 2.35 5.15 -4.49
N TRP A 144 3.68 5.27 -4.46
CA TRP A 144 4.57 4.84 -5.53
C TRP A 144 5.07 3.39 -5.42
N ASN A 145 4.91 2.72 -4.28
CA ASN A 145 5.51 1.39 -4.06
C ASN A 145 4.74 0.22 -4.68
N PHE A 146 3.40 0.29 -4.73
CA PHE A 146 2.51 -0.67 -5.41
C PHE A 146 1.39 0.09 -6.15
N PRO A 147 1.74 0.82 -7.22
CA PRO A 147 0.85 1.81 -7.82
C PRO A 147 -0.41 1.23 -8.46
N VAL A 148 -0.37 -0.03 -8.93
CA VAL A 148 -1.54 -0.69 -9.54
C VAL A 148 -2.34 -1.46 -8.50
N LEU A 149 -1.66 -2.20 -7.62
CA LEU A 149 -2.31 -3.01 -6.58
C LEU A 149 -3.09 -2.13 -5.59
N ILE A 150 -2.53 -1.00 -5.17
CA ILE A 150 -3.24 -0.11 -4.22
C ILE A 150 -4.43 0.60 -4.87
N VAL A 151 -4.46 0.78 -6.19
CA VAL A 151 -5.71 1.16 -6.87
C VAL A 151 -6.77 0.07 -6.69
N ALA A 152 -6.39 -1.20 -6.80
CA ALA A 152 -7.33 -2.31 -6.64
C ALA A 152 -7.81 -2.50 -5.19
N PHE A 153 -7.14 -1.94 -4.19
CA PHE A 153 -7.64 -1.92 -2.81
C PHE A 153 -8.82 -0.96 -2.64
N LYS A 154 -8.90 0.09 -3.43
CA LYS A 154 -9.84 1.19 -3.28
C LYS A 154 -10.95 1.19 -4.33
N LEU A 155 -10.58 1.03 -5.60
CA LEU A 155 -11.48 1.18 -6.74
C LEU A 155 -12.67 0.21 -6.73
N PRO A 156 -12.50 -1.12 -6.55
CA PRO A 156 -13.62 -2.06 -6.60
C PRO A 156 -14.66 -1.76 -5.51
N LEU A 157 -14.22 -1.51 -4.28
CA LEU A 157 -15.11 -1.26 -3.14
C LEU A 157 -15.85 0.07 -3.29
N ALA A 158 -15.16 1.13 -3.71
CA ALA A 158 -15.78 2.43 -3.94
C ALA A 158 -16.86 2.35 -5.03
N LEU A 159 -16.55 1.71 -6.17
CA LEU A 159 -17.48 1.55 -7.28
C LEU A 159 -18.63 0.61 -6.95
N LEU A 160 -18.35 -0.52 -6.28
CA LEU A 160 -19.35 -1.49 -5.86
C LEU A 160 -20.36 -0.86 -4.89
N ALA A 161 -19.89 -0.02 -3.96
CA ALA A 161 -20.74 0.74 -3.05
C ALA A 161 -21.63 1.77 -3.79
N GLY A 162 -21.29 2.14 -5.02
CA GLY A 162 -22.01 3.12 -5.84
C GLY A 162 -21.43 4.53 -5.80
N ASN A 163 -20.19 4.70 -5.33
CA ASN A 163 -19.45 5.97 -5.40
C ASN A 163 -18.80 6.17 -6.76
N THR A 164 -18.47 7.42 -7.08
CA THR A 164 -17.59 7.79 -8.18
C THR A 164 -16.22 8.20 -7.64
N MET A 165 -15.18 8.23 -8.49
CA MET A 165 -13.81 8.41 -8.02
C MET A 165 -13.02 9.43 -8.83
N VAL A 166 -12.11 10.12 -8.12
CA VAL A 166 -10.95 10.81 -8.69
C VAL A 166 -9.69 10.17 -8.11
N VAL A 167 -8.92 9.49 -8.95
CA VAL A 167 -7.68 8.79 -8.58
C VAL A 167 -6.48 9.70 -8.88
N LYS A 168 -5.62 9.87 -7.89
CA LYS A 168 -4.37 10.62 -7.99
C LYS A 168 -3.20 9.70 -7.66
N PRO A 169 -2.50 9.15 -8.67
CA PRO A 169 -1.28 8.38 -8.45
C PRO A 169 -0.12 9.26 -7.97
N ALA A 170 0.91 8.62 -7.43
CA ALA A 170 2.16 9.30 -7.11
C ALA A 170 2.83 9.85 -8.38
N PRO A 171 3.48 11.02 -8.31
CA PRO A 171 4.10 11.64 -9.48
C PRO A 171 5.25 10.81 -10.07
N THR A 172 5.87 9.97 -9.30
CA THR A 172 7.01 9.16 -9.72
C THR A 172 6.62 7.82 -10.36
N THR A 173 5.34 7.37 -10.18
CA THR A 173 4.82 6.12 -10.77
C THR A 173 3.39 6.30 -11.32
N PRO A 174 3.16 7.25 -12.22
CA PRO A 174 1.82 7.51 -12.74
C PRO A 174 1.46 6.66 -13.96
N LEU A 175 2.47 6.09 -14.68
CA LEU A 175 2.28 5.57 -16.03
C LEU A 175 1.39 4.33 -16.08
N THR A 176 1.58 3.37 -15.17
CA THR A 176 0.73 2.17 -15.07
C THR A 176 -0.70 2.53 -14.68
N THR A 177 -0.90 3.52 -13.80
CA THR A 177 -2.25 3.99 -13.44
C THR A 177 -2.91 4.73 -14.60
N LEU A 178 -2.17 5.54 -15.37
CA LEU A 178 -2.68 6.18 -16.59
C LEU A 178 -3.07 5.14 -17.65
N LYS A 179 -2.26 4.09 -17.79
CA LYS A 179 -2.55 2.99 -18.70
C LYS A 179 -3.78 2.17 -18.26
N LEU A 180 -4.00 1.99 -16.97
CA LEU A 180 -5.25 1.46 -16.45
C LEU A 180 -6.44 2.37 -16.78
N GLY A 181 -6.21 3.68 -16.85
CA GLY A 181 -7.21 4.66 -17.30
C GLY A 181 -7.71 4.42 -18.73
N GLU A 182 -6.86 3.91 -19.65
CA GLU A 182 -7.30 3.52 -20.99
C GLU A 182 -8.35 2.40 -20.94
N ILE A 183 -8.09 1.36 -20.14
CA ILE A 183 -9.03 0.25 -19.91
C ILE A 183 -10.33 0.74 -19.29
N ILE A 184 -10.24 1.61 -18.29
CA ILE A 184 -11.39 2.17 -17.59
C ILE A 184 -12.26 3.02 -18.51
N ALA A 185 -11.65 3.82 -19.40
CA ALA A 185 -12.38 4.67 -20.36
C ALA A 185 -13.25 3.85 -21.34
N GLU A 186 -12.83 2.64 -21.69
CA GLU A 186 -13.57 1.75 -22.58
C GLU A 186 -14.72 0.99 -21.87
N ILE A 187 -14.68 0.89 -20.54
CA ILE A 187 -15.59 0.01 -19.78
C ILE A 187 -16.64 0.80 -19.00
N LEU A 188 -16.21 1.83 -18.30
CA LEU A 188 -17.07 2.57 -17.38
C LEU A 188 -17.78 3.75 -18.05
N PRO A 189 -18.97 4.11 -17.60
CA PRO A 189 -19.61 5.33 -18.04
C PRO A 189 -18.76 6.57 -17.75
N PRO A 190 -18.84 7.62 -18.59
CA PRO A 190 -18.13 8.88 -18.38
C PRO A 190 -18.31 9.42 -16.95
N GLY A 191 -17.24 9.96 -16.38
CA GLY A 191 -17.22 10.56 -15.06
C GLY A 191 -17.18 9.61 -13.86
N VAL A 192 -17.49 8.31 -14.02
CA VAL A 192 -17.50 7.34 -12.89
C VAL A 192 -16.12 7.22 -12.27
N VAL A 193 -15.06 7.16 -13.08
CA VAL A 193 -13.68 7.22 -12.63
C VAL A 193 -12.93 8.28 -13.44
N ASN A 194 -12.16 9.11 -12.75
CA ASN A 194 -11.27 10.09 -13.35
C ASN A 194 -9.86 9.86 -12.78
N ILE A 195 -8.83 10.05 -13.60
CA ILE A 195 -7.43 9.88 -13.20
C ILE A 195 -6.67 11.14 -13.56
N VAL A 196 -6.11 11.80 -12.54
CA VAL A 196 -5.33 13.04 -12.69
C VAL A 196 -3.98 12.87 -12.02
N THR A 197 -2.94 13.34 -12.69
CA THR A 197 -1.55 13.28 -12.22
C THR A 197 -1.04 14.68 -11.90
N ASP A 198 -0.12 14.78 -10.94
CA ASP A 198 0.42 16.05 -10.45
C ASP A 198 1.91 15.92 -10.06
N GLN A 199 2.50 16.99 -9.58
CA GLN A 199 3.81 16.98 -8.90
C GLN A 199 3.69 17.20 -7.39
N ASN A 200 2.73 16.56 -6.71
CA ASN A 200 2.37 16.72 -5.29
C ASN A 200 1.76 18.09 -4.95
N ASP A 201 1.28 18.83 -5.93
CA ASP A 201 0.68 20.16 -5.76
C ASP A 201 -0.86 20.14 -5.74
N LEU A 202 -1.50 19.16 -6.36
CA LEU A 202 -2.96 19.03 -6.36
C LEU A 202 -3.54 18.25 -5.17
N GLY A 203 -2.69 17.54 -4.40
CA GLY A 203 -3.13 16.78 -3.21
C GLY A 203 -3.95 17.63 -2.23
N PRO A 204 -3.47 18.80 -1.77
CA PRO A 204 -4.23 19.67 -0.88
C PRO A 204 -5.55 20.15 -1.49
N ALA A 205 -5.57 20.40 -2.80
CA ALA A 205 -6.76 20.83 -3.52
C ALA A 205 -7.83 19.71 -3.54
N LEU A 206 -7.45 18.47 -3.81
CA LEU A 206 -8.35 17.32 -3.81
C LEU A 206 -8.89 17.05 -2.41
N THR A 207 -8.03 17.09 -1.38
CA THR A 207 -8.42 16.79 0.01
C THR A 207 -9.31 17.86 0.63
N ALA A 208 -9.18 19.12 0.21
CA ALA A 208 -10.02 20.23 0.65
C ALA A 208 -11.27 20.43 -0.22
N HIS A 209 -11.39 19.75 -1.39
CA HIS A 209 -12.44 20.03 -2.36
C HIS A 209 -13.84 19.80 -1.77
N PRO A 210 -14.79 20.75 -1.83
CA PRO A 210 -16.09 20.65 -1.15
C PRO A 210 -16.98 19.51 -1.69
N ASP A 211 -16.83 19.14 -2.95
CA ASP A 211 -17.62 18.09 -3.60
C ASP A 211 -17.03 16.68 -3.43
N VAL A 212 -15.88 16.54 -2.77
CA VAL A 212 -15.31 15.24 -2.40
C VAL A 212 -15.82 14.85 -1.02
N ALA A 213 -16.48 13.69 -0.93
CA ALA A 213 -17.12 13.19 0.29
C ALA A 213 -16.18 12.32 1.16
N LYS A 214 -15.25 11.64 0.52
CA LYS A 214 -14.29 10.75 1.19
C LYS A 214 -12.90 10.87 0.55
N ILE A 215 -11.87 10.79 1.39
CA ILE A 215 -10.49 10.55 0.95
C ILE A 215 -10.08 9.14 1.40
N SER A 216 -9.59 8.34 0.46
CA SER A 216 -8.88 7.09 0.72
C SER A 216 -7.42 7.28 0.32
N PHE A 217 -6.55 7.28 1.30
CA PHE A 217 -5.12 7.59 1.15
C PHE A 217 -4.26 6.44 1.62
N THR A 218 -3.23 6.12 0.87
CA THR A 218 -2.11 5.28 1.31
C THR A 218 -0.81 6.04 1.10
N GLY A 219 0.02 6.13 2.14
CA GLY A 219 1.30 6.83 2.09
C GLY A 219 1.92 7.11 3.46
N SER A 220 2.72 8.18 3.58
CA SER A 220 3.41 8.47 4.84
C SER A 220 2.48 9.03 5.92
N THR A 221 2.78 8.72 7.19
CA THR A 221 2.06 9.25 8.37
C THR A 221 1.99 10.77 8.37
N ALA A 222 3.09 11.45 8.06
CA ALA A 222 3.12 12.92 8.00
C ALA A 222 2.16 13.50 6.94
N THR A 223 1.96 12.80 5.82
CA THR A 223 0.98 13.21 4.80
C THR A 223 -0.45 12.90 5.27
N GLY A 224 -0.67 11.76 5.91
CA GLY A 224 -1.96 11.41 6.49
C GLY A 224 -2.46 12.45 7.50
N GLN A 225 -1.59 12.93 8.39
CA GLN A 225 -1.90 13.99 9.35
C GLN A 225 -2.34 15.30 8.64
N LYS A 226 -1.65 15.69 7.55
CA LYS A 226 -2.02 16.88 6.73
C LYS A 226 -3.38 16.68 6.05
N ILE A 227 -3.67 15.47 5.58
CA ILE A 227 -4.98 15.12 4.98
C ILE A 227 -6.08 15.22 6.03
N MET A 228 -5.88 14.70 7.24
CA MET A 228 -6.85 14.83 8.33
C MET A 228 -7.16 16.30 8.62
N ALA A 229 -6.14 17.13 8.76
CA ALA A 229 -6.30 18.57 8.98
C ALA A 229 -7.07 19.25 7.84
N SER A 230 -6.75 18.93 6.59
CA SER A 230 -7.41 19.47 5.39
C SER A 230 -8.87 19.04 5.27
N ALA A 231 -9.19 17.80 5.62
CA ALA A 231 -10.52 17.22 5.51
C ALA A 231 -11.50 17.70 6.62
N ALA A 232 -10.98 18.23 7.71
CA ALA A 232 -11.75 18.59 8.89
C ALA A 232 -12.86 19.64 8.61
N SER A 233 -12.58 20.63 7.77
CA SER A 233 -13.54 21.71 7.46
C SER A 233 -14.83 21.26 6.78
N THR A 234 -14.82 20.11 6.17
CA THR A 234 -15.98 19.53 5.45
C THR A 234 -16.46 18.20 6.03
N ILE A 235 -15.86 17.76 7.14
CA ILE A 235 -16.18 16.50 7.84
C ILE A 235 -16.17 15.30 6.89
N LYS A 236 -15.15 15.24 6.01
CA LYS A 236 -15.00 14.13 5.05
C LYS A 236 -14.76 12.79 5.78
N ARG A 237 -15.26 11.72 5.19
CA ARG A 237 -14.83 10.37 5.60
C ARG A 237 -13.39 10.15 5.18
N LEU A 238 -12.62 9.49 6.04
CA LEU A 238 -11.22 9.17 5.78
C LEU A 238 -11.00 7.66 5.97
N THR A 239 -10.23 7.06 5.05
CA THR A 239 -9.49 5.83 5.28
C THR A 239 -8.03 6.16 4.99
N LEU A 240 -7.16 5.96 5.96
CA LEU A 240 -5.74 6.30 5.90
C LEU A 240 -4.92 5.04 6.20
N GLU A 241 -4.17 4.57 5.22
CA GLU A 241 -3.18 3.52 5.37
C GLU A 241 -1.80 4.16 5.31
N LEU A 242 -1.09 4.11 6.43
CA LEU A 242 0.10 4.93 6.66
C LEU A 242 1.36 4.08 6.84
N GLY A 243 2.44 4.69 7.34
CA GLY A 243 3.70 3.98 7.58
C GLY A 243 3.60 2.92 8.67
N GLY A 244 4.50 1.95 8.61
CA GLY A 244 4.71 0.92 9.62
C GLY A 244 6.18 0.76 9.95
N ASN A 245 6.48 0.25 11.13
CA ASN A 245 7.84 -0.15 11.52
C ASN A 245 7.76 -1.54 12.17
N ASP A 246 7.32 -2.52 11.36
CA ASP A 246 6.89 -3.83 11.83
C ASP A 246 8.01 -4.59 12.52
N ALA A 247 7.68 -5.12 13.71
CA ALA A 247 8.58 -5.96 14.48
C ALA A 247 8.36 -7.45 14.16
N ALA A 248 9.44 -8.19 13.95
CA ALA A 248 9.45 -9.64 13.99
C ALA A 248 10.11 -10.09 15.29
N ILE A 249 9.42 -10.87 16.13
CA ILE A 249 9.97 -11.45 17.38
C ILE A 249 10.24 -12.92 17.13
N VAL A 250 11.52 -13.29 17.21
CA VAL A 250 12.00 -14.68 17.06
C VAL A 250 12.25 -15.26 18.43
N LEU A 251 11.38 -16.17 18.84
CA LEU A 251 11.34 -16.77 20.17
C LEU A 251 12.49 -17.79 20.39
N PRO A 252 12.84 -18.11 21.65
CA PRO A 252 13.82 -19.16 21.94
C PRO A 252 13.35 -20.52 21.36
N GLY A 253 14.28 -21.31 20.84
CA GLY A 253 14.00 -22.63 20.29
C GLY A 253 13.44 -22.62 18.86
N ALA A 254 13.23 -21.45 18.25
CA ALA A 254 12.92 -21.39 16.83
C ALA A 254 14.08 -21.91 15.97
N ASP A 255 13.76 -22.60 14.87
CA ASP A 255 14.78 -23.12 13.93
C ASP A 255 15.30 -21.99 13.01
N PRO A 256 16.57 -21.54 13.15
CA PRO A 256 17.12 -20.48 12.32
C PRO A 256 17.06 -20.78 10.81
N ALA A 257 17.12 -22.05 10.40
CA ALA A 257 17.07 -22.45 9.01
C ALA A 257 15.69 -22.21 8.38
N LYS A 258 14.62 -22.26 9.19
CA LYS A 258 13.24 -21.97 8.76
C LYS A 258 12.92 -20.48 8.87
N VAL A 259 13.40 -19.82 9.92
CA VAL A 259 13.07 -18.43 10.23
C VAL A 259 13.78 -17.44 9.32
N ALA A 260 15.09 -17.59 9.09
CA ALA A 260 15.87 -16.60 8.35
C ALA A 260 15.37 -16.35 6.91
N PRO A 261 14.96 -17.35 6.12
CA PRO A 261 14.35 -17.09 4.81
C PRO A 261 13.04 -16.29 4.88
N GLY A 262 12.21 -16.55 5.88
CA GLY A 262 10.96 -15.83 6.09
C GLY A 262 11.19 -14.38 6.50
N LEU A 263 12.14 -14.13 7.41
CA LEU A 263 12.57 -12.78 7.80
C LEU A 263 13.14 -12.01 6.61
N PHE A 264 14.00 -12.67 5.83
CA PHE A 264 14.62 -12.06 4.65
C PHE A 264 13.56 -11.66 3.62
N ALA A 265 12.68 -12.58 3.25
CA ALA A 265 11.59 -12.30 2.32
C ALA A 265 10.67 -11.17 2.83
N GLY A 266 10.29 -11.20 4.12
CA GLY A 266 9.45 -10.18 4.74
C GLY A 266 10.10 -8.81 4.85
N ALA A 267 11.45 -8.75 4.92
CA ALA A 267 12.18 -7.48 5.03
C ALA A 267 12.57 -6.88 3.66
N PHE A 268 12.84 -7.71 2.65
CA PHE A 268 13.50 -7.25 1.41
C PHE A 268 12.65 -7.32 0.14
N MET A 269 11.40 -7.82 0.19
CA MET A 269 10.47 -7.70 -0.92
C MET A 269 10.39 -6.25 -1.39
N ASN A 270 10.35 -6.02 -2.71
CA ASN A 270 10.34 -4.68 -3.31
C ASN A 270 11.46 -3.76 -2.77
N ALA A 271 12.66 -4.33 -2.50
CA ALA A 271 13.78 -3.64 -1.87
C ALA A 271 13.42 -3.01 -0.50
N GLY A 272 12.56 -3.66 0.29
CA GLY A 272 12.08 -3.17 1.59
C GLY A 272 11.07 -2.02 1.51
N GLN A 273 10.59 -1.66 0.32
CA GLN A 273 9.65 -0.56 0.10
C GLN A 273 8.19 -1.02 0.28
N VAL A 274 7.91 -1.67 1.39
CA VAL A 274 6.60 -2.19 1.78
C VAL A 274 6.21 -1.61 3.14
N CYS A 275 4.99 -1.09 3.25
CA CYS A 275 4.50 -0.57 4.52
C CYS A 275 4.54 -1.63 5.64
N LEU A 276 4.21 -2.88 5.28
CA LEU A 276 4.24 -4.06 6.13
C LEU A 276 5.60 -4.79 6.15
N ALA A 277 6.69 -4.28 5.56
CA ALA A 277 7.97 -4.99 5.63
C ALA A 277 8.41 -5.17 7.10
N ILE A 278 9.07 -6.28 7.39
CA ILE A 278 9.82 -6.43 8.65
C ILE A 278 10.93 -5.38 8.66
N LYS A 279 10.85 -4.46 9.59
CA LYS A 279 11.80 -3.34 9.73
C LYS A 279 12.65 -3.45 10.98
N ARG A 280 12.26 -4.33 11.94
CA ARG A 280 12.98 -4.61 13.18
C ARG A 280 12.88 -6.11 13.47
N ALA A 281 14.00 -6.82 13.50
CA ALA A 281 14.03 -8.23 13.85
C ALA A 281 14.59 -8.40 15.28
N TYR A 282 13.73 -8.66 16.23
CA TYR A 282 14.11 -9.03 17.60
C TYR A 282 14.35 -10.53 17.66
N VAL A 283 15.58 -10.95 17.98
CA VAL A 283 15.98 -12.35 17.97
C VAL A 283 16.50 -12.75 19.34
N HIS A 284 15.97 -13.86 19.90
CA HIS A 284 16.40 -14.37 21.19
C HIS A 284 17.88 -14.75 21.20
N GLY A 285 18.58 -14.40 22.28
CA GLY A 285 20.04 -14.55 22.41
C GLY A 285 20.56 -15.95 22.17
N SER A 286 19.76 -16.99 22.44
CA SER A 286 20.19 -18.39 22.24
C SER A 286 20.42 -18.79 20.77
N ILE A 287 19.82 -18.05 19.83
CA ILE A 287 19.88 -18.34 18.39
C ILE A 287 20.29 -17.12 17.54
N TYR A 288 20.63 -16.01 18.22
CA TYR A 288 20.91 -14.72 17.58
C TYR A 288 22.03 -14.81 16.53
N ASP A 289 23.18 -15.39 16.91
CA ASP A 289 24.34 -15.45 16.04
C ASP A 289 24.06 -16.31 14.79
N GLU A 290 23.31 -17.42 14.95
CA GLU A 290 22.98 -18.29 13.83
C GLU A 290 21.97 -17.63 12.87
N VAL A 291 20.94 -16.95 13.41
CA VAL A 291 20.00 -16.17 12.57
C VAL A 291 20.71 -15.05 11.83
N CYS A 292 21.61 -14.31 12.49
CA CYS A 292 22.43 -13.28 11.87
C CYS A 292 23.29 -13.83 10.74
N ALA A 293 23.96 -14.96 10.95
CA ALA A 293 24.80 -15.60 9.92
C ALA A 293 23.98 -16.00 8.68
N ARG A 294 22.81 -16.63 8.87
CA ARG A 294 21.93 -17.02 7.78
C ARG A 294 21.33 -15.82 7.02
N LEU A 295 20.94 -14.76 7.72
CA LEU A 295 20.48 -13.53 7.08
C LEU A 295 21.60 -12.88 6.26
N ALA A 296 22.84 -12.92 6.75
CA ALA A 296 23.99 -12.41 6.02
C ALA A 296 24.25 -13.22 4.74
N GLU A 297 24.19 -14.56 4.80
CA GLU A 297 24.32 -15.43 3.62
C GLU A 297 23.24 -15.09 2.55
N LEU A 298 21.99 -14.91 2.95
CA LEU A 298 20.90 -14.55 2.06
C LEU A 298 21.09 -13.15 1.44
N ALA A 299 21.59 -12.20 2.22
CA ALA A 299 21.86 -10.85 1.74
C ALA A 299 22.99 -10.81 0.72
N GLU A 300 24.06 -11.58 0.93
CA GLU A 300 25.19 -11.68 -0.01
C GLU A 300 24.79 -12.44 -1.30
N ALA A 301 23.89 -13.42 -1.21
CA ALA A 301 23.39 -14.17 -2.36
C ALA A 301 22.43 -13.34 -3.24
N ALA A 302 21.89 -12.23 -2.73
CA ALA A 302 20.93 -11.42 -3.46
C ALA A 302 21.57 -10.71 -4.68
N VAL A 303 20.90 -10.81 -5.83
CA VAL A 303 21.32 -10.17 -7.09
C VAL A 303 20.64 -8.81 -7.21
N VAL A 304 21.42 -7.75 -6.99
CA VAL A 304 20.95 -6.36 -7.08
C VAL A 304 21.17 -5.83 -8.49
N GLY A 305 20.14 -5.30 -9.13
CA GLY A 305 20.26 -4.79 -10.50
C GLY A 305 18.94 -4.29 -11.10
N ASP A 306 18.97 -3.98 -12.40
CA ASP A 306 17.78 -3.61 -13.17
C ASP A 306 16.77 -4.76 -13.14
N GLY A 307 15.53 -4.47 -12.75
CA GLY A 307 14.47 -5.46 -12.62
C GLY A 307 14.10 -6.19 -13.91
N LEU A 308 14.44 -5.64 -15.08
CA LEU A 308 14.26 -6.30 -16.39
C LEU A 308 15.38 -7.30 -16.73
N GLN A 309 16.51 -7.27 -16.00
CA GLN A 309 17.59 -8.24 -16.20
C GLN A 309 17.24 -9.57 -15.54
N GLN A 310 17.45 -10.65 -16.27
CA GLN A 310 17.21 -12.00 -15.77
C GLN A 310 18.10 -12.30 -14.54
N GLY A 311 17.50 -12.85 -13.49
CA GLY A 311 18.18 -13.21 -12.26
C GLY A 311 18.25 -12.10 -11.22
N THR A 312 17.83 -10.86 -11.53
CA THR A 312 17.71 -9.80 -10.52
C THR A 312 16.64 -10.18 -9.49
N THR A 313 17.02 -10.14 -8.21
CA THR A 313 16.13 -10.42 -7.06
C THR A 313 15.79 -9.17 -6.27
N ILE A 314 16.62 -8.13 -6.32
CA ILE A 314 16.42 -6.86 -5.62
C ILE A 314 16.60 -5.73 -6.64
N GLY A 315 15.56 -4.94 -6.82
CA GLY A 315 15.57 -3.74 -7.65
C GLY A 315 16.11 -2.50 -6.93
N PRO A 316 16.10 -1.34 -7.60
CA PRO A 316 16.47 -0.05 -6.98
C PRO A 316 15.39 0.46 -6.02
N LEU A 317 15.74 1.44 -5.21
CA LEU A 317 14.77 2.33 -4.59
C LEU A 317 14.09 3.19 -5.66
N GLN A 318 12.81 3.48 -5.49
CA GLN A 318 11.99 4.03 -6.56
C GLN A 318 12.37 5.47 -6.94
N ASN A 319 12.84 6.28 -5.99
CA ASN A 319 13.11 7.69 -6.25
C ASN A 319 14.31 8.22 -5.46
N ARG A 320 14.89 9.32 -5.95
CA ARG A 320 16.07 9.95 -5.36
C ARG A 320 15.89 10.35 -3.90
N MET A 321 14.74 10.89 -3.54
CA MET A 321 14.47 11.32 -2.15
C MET A 321 14.51 10.12 -1.19
N GLN A 322 13.90 8.98 -1.59
CA GLN A 322 13.92 7.76 -0.79
C GLN A 322 15.33 7.16 -0.73
N PHE A 323 16.05 7.17 -1.84
CA PHE A 323 17.45 6.72 -1.88
C PHE A 323 18.33 7.53 -0.92
N ASP A 324 18.23 8.86 -0.93
CA ASP A 324 19.01 9.72 -0.04
C ASP A 324 18.64 9.51 1.44
N LYS A 325 17.34 9.29 1.75
CA LYS A 325 16.87 8.93 3.10
C LYS A 325 17.51 7.63 3.58
N VAL A 326 17.41 6.57 2.79
CA VAL A 326 17.93 5.23 3.17
C VAL A 326 19.44 5.25 3.28
N LYS A 327 20.14 5.96 2.40
CA LYS A 327 21.58 6.18 2.51
C LYS A 327 21.97 6.85 3.82
N GLY A 328 21.23 7.90 4.23
CA GLY A 328 21.45 8.57 5.51
C GLY A 328 21.22 7.65 6.72
N LEU A 329 20.25 6.73 6.65
CA LEU A 329 20.04 5.70 7.68
C LEU A 329 21.16 4.66 7.68
N LEU A 330 21.67 4.27 6.51
CA LEU A 330 22.83 3.36 6.41
C LEU A 330 24.09 3.98 7.03
N ASP A 331 24.30 5.29 6.84
CA ASP A 331 25.43 6.00 7.45
C ASP A 331 25.29 6.05 8.99
N SER A 332 24.06 6.25 9.52
CA SER A 332 23.78 6.15 10.95
C SER A 332 24.01 4.72 11.47
N ALA A 333 23.52 3.72 10.74
CA ALA A 333 23.68 2.31 11.13
C ALA A 333 25.15 1.87 11.26
N ARG A 334 26.06 2.44 10.47
CA ARG A 334 27.52 2.20 10.60
C ARG A 334 28.09 2.74 11.89
N ALA A 335 27.52 3.80 12.43
CA ALA A 335 27.96 4.41 13.69
C ALA A 335 27.38 3.68 14.91
N ASP A 336 26.15 3.18 14.78
CA ASP A 336 25.35 2.67 15.90
C ASP A 336 25.48 1.15 16.08
N GLY A 337 25.83 0.38 15.01
CA GLY A 337 25.86 -1.07 15.02
C GLY A 337 26.95 -1.67 14.14
N ARG A 338 26.87 -2.97 13.94
CA ARG A 338 27.81 -3.72 13.10
C ARG A 338 27.10 -4.22 11.84
N ILE A 339 27.50 -3.70 10.68
CA ILE A 339 27.04 -4.24 9.39
C ILE A 339 27.71 -5.61 9.18
N ILE A 340 26.89 -6.66 9.06
CA ILE A 340 27.35 -8.03 8.89
C ILE A 340 27.18 -8.54 7.46
N ALA A 341 26.38 -7.86 6.63
CA ALA A 341 26.26 -8.11 5.20
C ALA A 341 25.78 -6.83 4.49
N GLY A 342 26.11 -6.69 3.21
CA GLY A 342 25.72 -5.53 2.40
C GLY A 342 26.46 -4.24 2.80
N GLY A 343 25.71 -3.19 3.09
CA GLY A 343 26.28 -1.91 3.55
C GLY A 343 26.94 -1.09 2.46
N THR A 344 26.84 -1.49 1.20
CA THR A 344 27.49 -0.81 0.07
C THR A 344 26.47 -0.43 -1.00
N LEU A 345 26.84 0.58 -1.78
CA LEU A 345 26.11 0.98 -2.95
C LEU A 345 26.81 0.38 -4.18
N PRO A 346 26.09 -0.29 -5.08
CA PRO A 346 26.64 -0.69 -6.37
C PRO A 346 27.18 0.51 -7.16
N ASP A 347 28.23 0.31 -7.91
CA ASP A 347 28.76 1.33 -8.82
C ASP A 347 27.83 1.55 -10.02
N GLY A 348 27.81 2.78 -10.55
CA GLY A 348 27.04 3.14 -11.74
C GLY A 348 25.73 3.90 -11.44
N PRO A 349 24.89 4.10 -12.45
CA PRO A 349 23.62 4.79 -12.29
C PRO A 349 22.58 3.90 -11.57
N GLY A 350 21.52 4.54 -11.07
CA GLY A 350 20.41 3.89 -10.40
C GLY A 350 20.46 4.01 -8.88
N TYR A 351 19.29 3.93 -8.27
CA TYR A 351 19.13 4.13 -6.83
C TYR A 351 19.30 2.81 -6.06
N PHE A 352 20.40 2.12 -6.30
CA PHE A 352 20.67 0.81 -5.73
C PHE A 352 21.34 0.88 -4.37
N ILE A 353 20.85 0.08 -3.43
CA ILE A 353 21.49 -0.23 -2.13
C ILE A 353 21.44 -1.74 -1.96
N ARG A 354 22.55 -2.37 -1.58
CA ARG A 354 22.57 -3.82 -1.29
C ARG A 354 21.72 -4.13 -0.07
N PRO A 355 21.02 -5.28 -0.04
CA PRO A 355 20.39 -5.77 1.19
C PRO A 355 21.41 -5.76 2.32
N THR A 356 21.06 -5.07 3.40
CA THR A 356 21.98 -4.77 4.49
C THR A 356 21.43 -5.32 5.79
N ILE A 357 22.24 -6.14 6.47
CA ILE A 357 21.94 -6.66 7.81
C ILE A 357 22.79 -5.92 8.83
N VAL A 358 22.15 -5.34 9.84
CA VAL A 358 22.81 -4.56 10.90
C VAL A 358 22.60 -5.27 12.23
N ALA A 359 23.66 -5.81 12.80
CA ALA A 359 23.68 -6.45 14.11
C ALA A 359 24.12 -5.46 15.21
N ASP A 360 23.98 -5.88 16.46
CA ASP A 360 24.46 -5.17 17.64
C ASP A 360 23.84 -3.76 17.79
N VAL A 361 22.56 -3.62 17.42
CA VAL A 361 21.77 -2.40 17.57
C VAL A 361 20.69 -2.58 18.64
N ALA A 362 20.16 -1.46 19.11
CA ALA A 362 19.13 -1.42 20.17
C ALA A 362 18.08 -0.34 19.87
N ASP A 363 16.98 -0.39 20.60
CA ASP A 363 15.99 0.67 20.63
C ASP A 363 16.66 2.02 20.96
N GLY A 364 16.19 3.11 20.35
CA GLY A 364 16.83 4.42 20.41
C GLY A 364 17.81 4.72 19.27
N HIS A 365 18.29 3.71 18.55
CA HIS A 365 19.07 3.94 17.34
C HIS A 365 18.16 4.28 16.17
N ARG A 366 18.54 5.25 15.35
CA ARG A 366 17.71 5.72 14.22
C ARG A 366 17.28 4.60 13.27
N ILE A 367 18.18 3.64 13.03
CA ILE A 367 17.91 2.51 12.12
C ILE A 367 16.84 1.56 12.67
N VAL A 368 16.62 1.56 13.99
CA VAL A 368 15.57 0.78 14.67
C VAL A 368 14.27 1.56 14.78
N ASP A 369 14.34 2.83 15.17
CA ASP A 369 13.16 3.63 15.53
C ASP A 369 12.50 4.33 14.32
N GLU A 370 13.29 4.66 13.26
CA GLU A 370 12.77 5.30 12.07
C GLU A 370 12.43 4.26 10.99
N GLU A 371 11.24 4.35 10.39
CA GLU A 371 10.87 3.53 9.23
C GLU A 371 11.86 3.74 8.09
N GLN A 372 12.62 2.70 7.72
CA GLN A 372 13.62 2.79 6.65
C GLN A 372 12.95 2.91 5.28
N PHE A 373 11.95 2.04 5.04
CA PHE A 373 11.31 1.87 3.75
C PHE A 373 12.33 1.61 2.63
N GLY A 374 13.28 0.71 2.93
CA GLY A 374 14.42 0.38 2.07
C GLY A 374 15.14 -0.87 2.56
N PRO A 375 16.17 -1.34 1.84
CA PRO A 375 16.75 -2.66 2.05
C PRO A 375 17.78 -2.71 3.21
N ILE A 376 17.37 -2.32 4.41
CA ILE A 376 18.18 -2.40 5.62
C ILE A 376 17.37 -3.04 6.73
N LEU A 377 17.88 -4.11 7.33
CA LEU A 377 17.24 -4.81 8.43
C LEU A 377 18.14 -4.76 9.69
N PRO A 378 17.76 -4.01 10.73
CA PRO A 378 18.36 -4.12 12.05
C PRO A 378 17.92 -5.41 12.74
N VAL A 379 18.87 -6.12 13.33
CA VAL A 379 18.65 -7.32 14.13
C VAL A 379 19.04 -7.03 15.57
N ILE A 380 18.05 -7.08 16.45
CA ILE A 380 18.14 -6.69 17.85
C ILE A 380 18.16 -7.96 18.70
N ARG A 381 19.15 -8.13 19.57
CA ARG A 381 19.21 -9.23 20.51
C ARG A 381 18.29 -8.96 21.71
N PHE A 382 17.56 -9.98 22.15
CA PHE A 382 16.86 -9.96 23.44
C PHE A 382 17.06 -11.29 24.18
N ASP A 383 16.91 -11.27 25.50
CA ASP A 383 16.98 -12.45 26.36
C ASP A 383 15.70 -12.62 27.20
N ASP A 384 14.84 -11.60 27.26
CA ASP A 384 13.54 -11.59 27.93
C ASP A 384 12.41 -11.30 26.93
N VAL A 385 11.45 -12.21 26.81
CA VAL A 385 10.30 -12.10 25.90
C VAL A 385 9.41 -10.90 26.24
N GLU A 386 9.26 -10.59 27.54
CA GLU A 386 8.46 -9.44 27.97
C GLU A 386 9.09 -8.12 27.53
N ALA A 387 10.40 -8.01 27.62
CA ALA A 387 11.12 -6.85 27.11
C ALA A 387 10.99 -6.73 25.59
N ALA A 388 11.07 -7.83 24.84
CA ALA A 388 10.90 -7.81 23.38
C ALA A 388 9.49 -7.35 22.97
N VAL A 389 8.44 -7.79 23.67
CA VAL A 389 7.06 -7.32 23.45
C VAL A 389 6.92 -5.82 23.76
N ALA A 390 7.51 -5.36 24.86
CA ALA A 390 7.51 -3.94 25.21
C ALA A 390 8.21 -3.09 24.14
N SER A 391 9.38 -3.53 23.65
CA SER A 391 10.12 -2.88 22.58
C SER A 391 9.36 -2.88 21.26
N ALA A 392 8.74 -3.99 20.87
CA ALA A 392 7.91 -4.08 19.66
C ALA A 392 6.76 -3.05 19.69
N ASN A 393 6.16 -2.83 20.86
CA ASN A 393 5.05 -1.91 21.09
C ASN A 393 5.48 -0.45 21.38
N GLY A 394 6.77 -0.20 21.58
CA GLY A 394 7.30 1.08 22.06
C GLY A 394 7.20 2.26 21.09
N LEU A 395 6.90 2.01 19.81
CA LEU A 395 6.76 3.08 18.81
C LEU A 395 5.30 3.50 18.62
N ASP A 396 5.12 4.70 18.08
CA ASP A 396 3.79 5.24 17.70
C ASP A 396 3.20 4.61 16.43
N LEU A 397 3.88 3.65 15.83
CA LEU A 397 3.45 2.91 14.65
C LEU A 397 3.03 1.48 15.05
N GLY A 398 2.02 0.95 14.37
CA GLY A 398 1.49 -0.38 14.61
C GLY A 398 0.71 -0.90 13.38
N LEU A 399 1.38 -1.05 12.24
CA LEU A 399 0.73 -1.55 11.04
C LEU A 399 0.65 -3.08 11.06
N GLY A 400 1.79 -3.75 11.18
CA GLY A 400 1.89 -5.18 11.29
C GLY A 400 2.96 -5.63 12.27
N GLY A 401 3.06 -6.96 12.45
CA GLY A 401 4.10 -7.60 13.23
C GLY A 401 4.08 -9.11 13.05
N SER A 402 5.13 -9.80 13.45
CA SER A 402 5.18 -11.26 13.37
C SER A 402 5.93 -11.89 14.54
N VAL A 403 5.51 -13.11 14.89
CA VAL A 403 6.13 -13.92 15.95
C VAL A 403 6.53 -15.26 15.36
N TRP A 404 7.77 -15.65 15.61
CA TRP A 404 8.38 -16.84 15.03
C TRP A 404 8.85 -17.80 16.13
N GLY A 405 8.37 -19.03 16.10
CA GLY A 405 8.73 -20.03 17.11
C GLY A 405 8.08 -21.39 16.85
N GLU A 406 8.68 -22.46 17.39
CA GLU A 406 8.12 -23.81 17.30
C GLU A 406 7.04 -24.07 18.35
N ASP A 407 7.11 -23.39 19.50
CA ASP A 407 6.05 -23.39 20.51
C ASP A 407 4.90 -22.49 20.07
N HIS A 408 3.87 -23.07 19.48
CA HIS A 408 2.71 -22.37 18.95
C HIS A 408 1.87 -21.67 20.04
N ASP A 409 1.83 -22.19 21.24
CA ASP A 409 1.04 -21.57 22.33
C ASP A 409 1.76 -20.32 22.86
N LEU A 410 3.08 -20.40 23.02
CA LEU A 410 3.88 -19.22 23.35
C LEU A 410 3.80 -18.19 22.22
N ALA A 411 3.97 -18.60 20.96
CA ALA A 411 3.91 -17.69 19.82
C ALA A 411 2.55 -16.97 19.73
N ARG A 412 1.44 -17.68 19.97
CA ARG A 412 0.09 -17.08 20.01
C ARG A 412 -0.05 -16.09 21.16
N SER A 413 0.38 -16.48 22.37
CA SER A 413 0.35 -15.61 23.54
C SER A 413 1.15 -14.31 23.36
N VAL A 414 2.26 -14.37 22.65
CA VAL A 414 3.07 -13.18 22.31
C VAL A 414 2.37 -12.37 21.21
N ALA A 415 1.87 -13.01 20.14
CA ALA A 415 1.22 -12.34 19.01
C ALA A 415 -0.02 -11.51 19.46
N GLU A 416 -0.82 -12.04 20.39
CA GLU A 416 -2.01 -11.37 20.93
C GLU A 416 -1.68 -10.08 21.70
N ARG A 417 -0.42 -9.87 22.07
CA ARG A 417 0.05 -8.69 22.82
C ARG A 417 0.78 -7.65 21.97
N ILE A 418 0.98 -7.94 20.69
CA ILE A 418 1.55 -6.96 19.74
C ILE A 418 0.46 -5.96 19.34
N ASP A 419 0.70 -4.68 19.60
CA ASP A 419 -0.22 -3.57 19.34
C ASP A 419 -0.10 -3.10 17.88
N SER A 420 -0.57 -3.94 16.96
CA SER A 420 -0.57 -3.71 15.51
C SER A 420 -1.87 -4.20 14.88
N GLY A 421 -2.20 -3.67 13.71
CA GLY A 421 -3.43 -4.03 13.00
C GLY A 421 -3.47 -5.48 12.53
N THR A 422 -2.32 -6.03 12.13
CA THR A 422 -2.19 -7.45 11.74
C THR A 422 -0.95 -8.07 12.36
N VAL A 423 -1.09 -9.27 12.94
CA VAL A 423 0.05 -10.02 13.49
C VAL A 423 0.04 -11.44 12.95
N TRP A 424 1.17 -11.88 12.46
CA TRP A 424 1.36 -13.23 11.89
C TRP A 424 2.17 -14.13 12.82
N ILE A 425 1.95 -15.43 12.74
CA ILE A 425 2.74 -16.45 13.44
C ILE A 425 3.43 -17.33 12.39
N ASN A 426 4.77 -17.42 12.46
CA ASN A 426 5.62 -18.20 11.56
C ASN A 426 5.47 -17.85 10.06
N LYS A 427 5.03 -16.63 9.77
CA LYS A 427 4.94 -16.05 8.43
C LYS A 427 4.92 -14.53 8.53
N HIS A 428 5.03 -13.85 7.40
CA HIS A 428 4.89 -12.40 7.28
C HIS A 428 4.34 -12.05 5.90
N LEU A 429 3.72 -10.87 5.73
CA LEU A 429 3.14 -10.40 4.46
C LEU A 429 2.02 -11.31 3.89
N ASP A 430 1.42 -12.16 4.69
CA ASP A 430 0.28 -12.98 4.26
C ASP A 430 -1.04 -12.23 4.52
N PHE A 431 -1.47 -11.46 3.55
CA PHE A 431 -2.72 -10.71 3.56
C PHE A 431 -3.55 -11.06 2.33
N GLY A 432 -4.85 -10.83 2.38
CA GLY A 432 -5.76 -11.17 1.29
C GLY A 432 -7.00 -10.29 1.27
N PRO A 433 -7.73 -10.27 0.15
CA PRO A 433 -8.89 -9.39 -0.02
C PRO A 433 -10.07 -9.71 0.93
N ASN A 434 -10.05 -10.88 1.55
CA ASN A 434 -11.05 -11.35 2.53
C ASN A 434 -10.64 -11.08 3.99
N ILE A 435 -9.46 -10.51 4.23
CA ILE A 435 -8.94 -10.22 5.56
C ILE A 435 -9.00 -8.70 5.76
N PRO A 436 -9.75 -8.18 6.74
CA PRO A 436 -9.76 -6.76 7.06
C PRO A 436 -8.35 -6.25 7.33
N PHE A 437 -8.00 -5.11 6.78
CA PHE A 437 -6.68 -4.54 6.87
C PHE A 437 -6.72 -3.08 7.34
N GLY A 438 -5.98 -2.75 8.38
CA GLY A 438 -5.87 -1.40 8.91
C GLY A 438 -4.80 -1.32 9.99
N GLY A 439 -4.18 -0.15 10.13
CA GLY A 439 -3.14 0.09 11.11
C GLY A 439 -3.68 0.53 12.48
N ALA A 440 -2.99 0.14 13.54
CA ALA A 440 -3.16 0.70 14.88
C ALA A 440 -2.32 1.98 15.03
N LYS A 441 -2.55 2.73 16.12
CA LYS A 441 -1.81 3.95 16.47
C LYS A 441 -1.76 4.96 15.30
N GLN A 442 -0.56 5.45 14.95
CA GLN A 442 -0.36 6.37 13.84
C GLN A 442 -0.13 5.67 12.47
N SER A 443 -0.36 4.37 12.39
CA SER A 443 -0.27 3.61 11.14
C SER A 443 -1.55 3.61 10.32
N GLY A 444 -2.68 4.06 10.85
CA GLY A 444 -3.89 4.13 10.05
C GLY A 444 -5.13 4.66 10.75
N LEU A 445 -6.16 4.88 9.95
CA LEU A 445 -7.52 5.20 10.36
C LEU A 445 -8.50 4.54 9.40
N GLY A 446 -9.45 3.77 9.92
CA GLY A 446 -10.37 2.98 9.13
C GLY A 446 -9.77 1.66 8.68
N VAL A 447 -10.48 0.96 7.82
CA VAL A 447 -10.16 -0.41 7.38
C VAL A 447 -10.28 -0.51 5.87
N GLU A 448 -9.38 -1.24 5.24
CA GLU A 448 -9.47 -1.68 3.84
C GLU A 448 -9.81 -3.18 3.78
N PHE A 449 -10.31 -3.65 2.64
CA PHE A 449 -10.69 -5.04 2.32
C PHE A 449 -11.88 -5.56 3.11
N ALA A 450 -12.32 -6.76 2.73
CA ALA A 450 -13.45 -7.48 3.29
C ALA A 450 -14.77 -6.67 3.30
N GLU A 451 -15.73 -7.09 4.10
CA GLU A 451 -17.00 -6.37 4.28
C GLU A 451 -16.82 -5.04 5.02
N GLU A 452 -15.86 -5.00 5.95
CA GLU A 452 -15.50 -3.81 6.72
C GLU A 452 -14.97 -2.71 5.80
N GLY A 453 -14.07 -3.04 4.87
CA GLY A 453 -13.57 -2.10 3.87
C GLY A 453 -14.65 -1.61 2.93
N LEU A 454 -15.61 -2.47 2.52
CA LEU A 454 -16.76 -2.04 1.73
C LEU A 454 -17.65 -1.07 2.55
N ALA A 455 -17.84 -1.34 3.84
CA ALA A 455 -18.60 -0.49 4.74
C ALA A 455 -18.03 0.93 4.85
N GLU A 456 -16.70 1.08 4.78
CA GLU A 456 -15.98 2.37 4.80
C GLU A 456 -16.36 3.30 3.63
N PHE A 457 -16.82 2.75 2.50
CA PHE A 457 -17.31 3.50 1.34
C PHE A 457 -18.80 3.80 1.39
N THR A 458 -19.44 3.60 2.54
CA THR A 458 -20.88 3.78 2.72
C THR A 458 -21.19 4.58 3.98
N GLN A 459 -22.44 5.07 4.03
CA GLN A 459 -23.06 5.58 5.26
C GLN A 459 -24.30 4.77 5.62
N VAL A 460 -24.51 4.59 6.91
CA VAL A 460 -25.70 3.93 7.44
C VAL A 460 -26.91 4.86 7.26
N ARG A 461 -28.03 4.29 6.78
CA ARG A 461 -29.36 4.90 6.82
C ARG A 461 -30.31 3.95 7.52
N ILE A 462 -31.00 4.44 8.53
CA ILE A 462 -32.08 3.71 9.19
C ILE A 462 -33.42 4.20 8.62
N VAL A 463 -34.29 3.24 8.29
CA VAL A 463 -35.69 3.48 8.01
C VAL A 463 -36.49 2.74 9.09
N ASN A 464 -37.21 3.51 9.89
CA ASN A 464 -38.06 3.03 10.96
C ASN A 464 -39.52 3.32 10.57
N GLU A 465 -40.28 2.25 10.31
CA GLU A 465 -41.64 2.26 9.83
C GLU A 465 -42.59 1.78 10.93
N ALA A 466 -43.58 2.56 11.32
CA ALA A 466 -44.62 2.12 12.24
C ALA A 466 -45.53 1.08 11.57
N ARG A 467 -45.95 0.07 12.29
CA ARG A 467 -46.90 -0.96 11.84
C ARG A 467 -48.33 -0.62 12.23
#